data_0bfce7c309d348238ae94a2ed0b672ac
#
_entry.id   0bfce7c309d348238ae94a2ed0b672ac
#
_cell.length_a   1.000
_cell.length_b   1.000
_cell.length_c   1.000
_cell.angle_alpha   90.00
_cell.angle_beta   90.00
_cell.angle_gamma   90.00
#
_symmetry.space_group_name_H-M   'P 1'
#
loop_
_entity.id
_entity.type
_entity.pdbx_description
1 polymer ?
#
loop_
_entity_poly.entity_id
_entity_poly.type
_entity_poly.pdbx_seq_one_letter_code
_entity_poly.pdbx_strand_id
1 'polypeptide(L)'
;PAASDSDAKNRQGIVMLEVNLQNFSNEDLSDSALSQLDTILSAWQRHGSQVILRFLYDWDGKAMETEPQSLEQILRHMDQTAEVVNRYTDCVFLMQGIFVGNCGEMNNSHYMSDEDCTTLMHHLAEVTDPSVFLSVRTPVQRRKILDSSERPTKETAFDGSLSSRLGLFNDGMLGTANDTGTYGDTAASADTYRSAWVREDELSFQNELCNFVPNGGEVTLDNPLNDLAHAIQDLSRMHVSYLNSEHDPAVLDKWKAAAYKDKASVFNGLSGYDYIERHLGYRYVIQDTALDSSDFQIRLENVGFF
;
A
#
# COMPACT_ATOMS: atom_id res chain seq x y z
N PRO A 1 -2.59 15.99 -17.18
CA PRO A 1 -2.08 15.16 -18.26
C PRO A 1 -1.52 13.90 -17.66
N ALA A 2 -2.01 12.79 -18.21
CA ALA A 2 -1.62 11.47 -17.83
C ALA A 2 -0.09 11.31 -17.87
N ALA A 3 0.43 10.40 -17.05
CA ALA A 3 1.79 9.93 -17.18
C ALA A 3 2.06 9.66 -18.67
N SER A 4 3.01 10.36 -19.21
CA SER A 4 3.40 10.20 -20.62
C SER A 4 4.27 8.97 -20.78
N ASP A 5 4.41 8.45 -22.00
CA ASP A 5 5.41 7.42 -22.28
C ASP A 5 6.83 7.82 -21.83
N SER A 6 7.10 9.12 -21.68
CA SER A 6 8.39 9.60 -21.17
C SER A 6 8.54 9.37 -19.67
N ASP A 7 7.46 9.49 -18.89
CA ASP A 7 7.49 9.25 -17.44
C ASP A 7 7.71 7.76 -17.17
N ALA A 8 7.00 6.88 -17.88
CA ALA A 8 7.20 5.45 -17.78
C ALA A 8 8.63 5.01 -18.15
N LYS A 9 9.26 5.63 -19.16
CA LYS A 9 10.64 5.30 -19.58
C LYS A 9 11.70 5.60 -18.53
N ASN A 10 11.47 6.59 -17.69
CA ASN A 10 12.44 7.05 -16.70
C ASN A 10 12.26 6.43 -15.32
N ARG A 11 11.17 5.68 -15.10
CA ARG A 11 10.86 5.05 -13.83
C ARG A 11 10.91 3.54 -13.97
N GLN A 12 11.64 2.90 -13.06
CA GLN A 12 11.72 1.44 -12.94
C GLN A 12 11.12 1.03 -11.59
N GLY A 13 10.49 -0.16 -11.57
CA GLY A 13 9.93 -0.72 -10.35
C GLY A 13 8.47 -0.31 -10.13
N ILE A 14 8.13 0.11 -8.91
CA ILE A 14 6.77 0.44 -8.50
C ILE A 14 6.55 1.94 -8.60
N VAL A 15 5.40 2.35 -9.13
CA VAL A 15 4.97 3.76 -9.19
C VAL A 15 3.58 3.90 -8.58
N MET A 16 3.34 5.01 -7.90
CA MET A 16 2.00 5.38 -7.46
C MET A 16 1.33 6.27 -8.51
N LEU A 17 0.12 5.91 -8.89
CA LEU A 17 -0.73 6.66 -9.82
C LEU A 17 -2.01 7.08 -9.10
N GLU A 18 -2.17 8.36 -8.89
CA GLU A 18 -3.36 8.96 -8.34
C GLU A 18 -4.26 9.48 -9.46
N VAL A 19 -5.53 9.09 -9.43
CA VAL A 19 -6.53 9.44 -10.45
C VAL A 19 -7.67 10.20 -9.79
N ASN A 20 -7.72 11.51 -10.00
CA ASN A 20 -8.76 12.34 -9.43
C ASN A 20 -10.03 12.33 -10.30
N LEU A 21 -11.13 11.87 -9.71
CA LEU A 21 -12.45 11.77 -10.32
C LEU A 21 -13.38 12.94 -9.96
N GLN A 22 -12.88 13.98 -9.28
CA GLN A 22 -13.68 15.09 -8.76
C GLN A 22 -14.62 15.73 -9.81
N ASN A 23 -14.16 15.82 -11.05
CA ASN A 23 -14.97 16.40 -12.13
C ASN A 23 -16.21 15.57 -12.49
N PHE A 24 -16.26 14.32 -12.01
CA PHE A 24 -17.35 13.37 -12.24
C PHE A 24 -18.16 13.08 -10.97
N SER A 25 -18.00 13.84 -9.89
CA SER A 25 -18.66 13.56 -8.61
C SER A 25 -20.19 13.41 -8.70
N ASN A 26 -20.83 14.01 -9.72
CA ASN A 26 -22.27 13.98 -9.91
C ASN A 26 -22.73 13.27 -11.21
N GLU A 27 -21.84 12.61 -11.91
CA GLU A 27 -22.12 11.94 -13.18
C GLU A 27 -21.16 10.76 -13.40
N ASP A 28 -21.51 9.84 -14.28
CA ASP A 28 -20.68 8.71 -14.64
C ASP A 28 -19.42 9.17 -15.39
N LEU A 29 -18.35 8.36 -15.31
CA LEU A 29 -17.11 8.62 -16.04
C LEU A 29 -17.39 8.58 -17.55
N SER A 30 -16.91 9.58 -18.28
CA SER A 30 -17.04 9.61 -19.73
C SER A 30 -16.13 8.57 -20.41
N ASP A 31 -16.50 8.14 -21.62
CA ASP A 31 -15.66 7.27 -22.45
C ASP A 31 -14.25 7.86 -22.67
N SER A 32 -14.16 9.19 -22.73
CA SER A 32 -12.87 9.88 -22.85
C SER A 32 -12.03 9.73 -21.60
N ALA A 33 -12.61 9.80 -20.39
CA ALA A 33 -11.89 9.61 -19.13
C ALA A 33 -11.40 8.16 -19.00
N LEU A 34 -12.26 7.19 -19.33
CA LEU A 34 -11.89 5.77 -19.32
C LEU A 34 -10.79 5.45 -20.35
N SER A 35 -10.87 6.03 -21.55
CA SER A 35 -9.82 5.90 -22.58
C SER A 35 -8.48 6.53 -22.15
N GLN A 36 -8.51 7.61 -21.35
CA GLN A 36 -7.28 8.18 -20.79
C GLN A 36 -6.67 7.25 -19.75
N LEU A 37 -7.47 6.68 -18.85
CA LEU A 37 -7.00 5.70 -17.87
C LEU A 37 -6.36 4.48 -18.58
N ASP A 38 -7.02 3.95 -19.62
CA ASP A 38 -6.51 2.87 -20.45
C ASP A 38 -5.16 3.20 -21.09
N THR A 39 -5.04 4.40 -21.64
CA THR A 39 -3.79 4.88 -22.26
C THR A 39 -2.66 4.95 -21.25
N ILE A 40 -2.94 5.43 -20.02
CA ILE A 40 -1.94 5.55 -18.95
C ILE A 40 -1.47 4.17 -18.51
N LEU A 41 -2.39 3.26 -18.18
CA LEU A 41 -2.06 1.91 -17.73
C LEU A 41 -1.32 1.12 -18.82
N SER A 42 -1.73 1.25 -20.08
CA SER A 42 -1.02 0.68 -21.21
C SER A 42 0.41 1.20 -21.34
N ALA A 43 0.67 2.48 -21.04
CA ALA A 43 2.02 3.03 -21.07
C ALA A 43 2.89 2.41 -19.97
N TRP A 44 2.41 2.31 -18.75
CA TRP A 44 3.13 1.69 -17.64
C TRP A 44 3.39 0.20 -17.87
N GLN A 45 2.39 -0.54 -18.36
CA GLN A 45 2.52 -1.95 -18.73
C GLN A 45 3.63 -2.17 -19.78
N ARG A 46 3.61 -1.39 -20.87
CA ARG A 46 4.64 -1.50 -21.94
C ARG A 46 6.05 -1.26 -21.43
N HIS A 47 6.22 -0.50 -20.38
CA HIS A 47 7.53 -0.20 -19.80
C HIS A 47 7.90 -1.11 -18.63
N GLY A 48 7.03 -2.08 -18.28
CA GLY A 48 7.31 -3.09 -17.26
C GLY A 48 7.30 -2.58 -15.84
N SER A 49 6.61 -1.46 -15.57
CA SER A 49 6.43 -0.92 -14.22
C SER A 49 5.20 -1.53 -13.56
N GLN A 50 5.28 -1.72 -12.24
CA GLN A 50 4.12 -2.04 -11.43
C GLN A 50 3.45 -0.75 -10.92
N VAL A 51 2.14 -0.73 -10.88
CA VAL A 51 1.35 0.45 -10.49
C VAL A 51 0.61 0.18 -9.18
N ILE A 52 0.80 1.08 -8.23
CA ILE A 52 -0.11 1.27 -7.10
C ILE A 52 -1.12 2.33 -7.56
N LEU A 53 -2.40 1.96 -7.59
CA LEU A 53 -3.45 2.81 -8.13
C LEU A 53 -4.34 3.33 -7.00
N ARG A 54 -4.51 4.64 -6.91
CA ARG A 54 -5.40 5.29 -5.97
C ARG A 54 -6.38 6.19 -6.72
N PHE A 55 -7.66 5.93 -6.60
CA PHE A 55 -8.72 6.83 -7.06
C PHE A 55 -9.15 7.75 -5.92
N LEU A 56 -9.48 8.98 -6.25
CA LEU A 56 -9.86 9.99 -5.26
C LEU A 56 -10.78 11.06 -5.88
N TYR A 57 -11.38 11.88 -5.03
CA TYR A 57 -12.20 13.03 -5.43
C TYR A 57 -11.65 14.36 -4.91
N ASP A 58 -10.47 14.38 -4.33
CA ASP A 58 -9.93 15.53 -3.63
C ASP A 58 -8.40 15.60 -3.72
N TRP A 59 -7.85 16.82 -3.89
CA TRP A 59 -6.44 17.13 -3.80
C TRP A 59 -6.07 18.05 -2.64
N ASP A 60 -7.10 18.74 -2.06
CA ASP A 60 -6.88 19.89 -1.20
C ASP A 60 -7.31 19.68 0.24
N GLY A 61 -7.60 18.44 0.64
CA GLY A 61 -8.13 18.12 1.96
C GLY A 61 -9.59 18.50 2.15
N LYS A 62 -10.38 18.47 1.09
CA LYS A 62 -11.80 18.87 1.07
C LYS A 62 -12.75 17.79 0.58
N ALA A 63 -12.42 16.53 0.83
CA ALA A 63 -13.21 15.38 0.38
C ALA A 63 -14.70 15.53 0.73
N MET A 64 -15.02 16.03 1.93
CA MET A 64 -16.40 16.31 2.36
C MET A 64 -17.17 17.26 1.43
N GLU A 65 -16.48 18.08 0.62
CA GLU A 65 -17.10 19.03 -0.32
C GLU A 65 -17.11 18.50 -1.75
N THR A 66 -16.19 17.57 -2.09
CA THR A 66 -15.89 17.21 -3.48
C THR A 66 -16.28 15.78 -3.85
N GLU A 67 -16.51 14.93 -2.85
CA GLU A 67 -17.00 13.56 -3.07
C GLU A 67 -18.41 13.53 -3.69
N PRO A 68 -18.77 12.42 -4.36
CA PRO A 68 -20.16 12.19 -4.78
C PRO A 68 -21.15 12.33 -3.62
N GLN A 69 -22.36 12.80 -3.93
CA GLN A 69 -23.41 12.95 -2.91
C GLN A 69 -24.12 11.64 -2.57
N SER A 70 -23.83 10.56 -3.28
CA SER A 70 -24.40 9.24 -3.01
C SER A 70 -23.35 8.14 -3.13
N LEU A 71 -23.49 7.12 -2.28
CA LEU A 71 -22.67 5.91 -2.31
C LEU A 71 -22.76 5.21 -3.66
N GLU A 72 -23.96 5.17 -4.26
CA GLU A 72 -24.22 4.53 -5.54
C GLU A 72 -23.39 5.14 -6.68
N GLN A 73 -23.09 6.44 -6.62
CA GLN A 73 -22.22 7.06 -7.63
C GLN A 73 -20.77 6.57 -7.48
N ILE A 74 -20.30 6.37 -6.25
CA ILE A 74 -18.96 5.81 -6.01
C ILE A 74 -18.90 4.36 -6.53
N LEU A 75 -19.92 3.55 -6.24
CA LEU A 75 -20.02 2.17 -6.74
C LEU A 75 -19.99 2.12 -8.27
N ARG A 76 -20.72 3.00 -8.96
CA ARG A 76 -20.67 3.09 -10.43
C ARG A 76 -19.26 3.46 -10.95
N HIS A 77 -18.57 4.37 -10.27
CA HIS A 77 -17.19 4.70 -10.65
C HIS A 77 -16.25 3.52 -10.44
N MET A 78 -16.47 2.71 -9.38
CA MET A 78 -15.72 1.46 -9.18
C MET A 78 -15.98 0.48 -10.32
N ASP A 79 -17.25 0.28 -10.74
CA ASP A 79 -17.60 -0.57 -11.89
C ASP A 79 -16.88 -0.10 -13.16
N GLN A 80 -17.00 1.18 -13.49
CA GLN A 80 -16.44 1.75 -14.72
C GLN A 80 -14.90 1.68 -14.74
N THR A 81 -14.25 1.97 -13.61
CA THR A 81 -12.77 1.91 -13.54
C THR A 81 -12.26 0.48 -13.54
N ALA A 82 -12.98 -0.46 -12.89
CA ALA A 82 -12.61 -1.87 -12.86
C ALA A 82 -12.62 -2.49 -14.26
N GLU A 83 -13.54 -2.10 -15.14
CA GLU A 83 -13.54 -2.56 -16.55
C GLU A 83 -12.22 -2.22 -17.28
N VAL A 84 -11.58 -1.12 -16.90
CA VAL A 84 -10.27 -0.74 -17.44
C VAL A 84 -9.15 -1.47 -16.70
N VAL A 85 -9.14 -1.41 -15.37
CA VAL A 85 -8.09 -1.95 -14.50
C VAL A 85 -7.89 -3.45 -14.75
N ASN A 86 -8.97 -4.21 -14.89
CA ASN A 86 -8.94 -5.66 -15.10
C ASN A 86 -8.25 -6.09 -16.41
N ARG A 87 -7.98 -5.17 -17.32
CA ARG A 87 -7.16 -5.43 -18.53
C ARG A 87 -5.65 -5.34 -18.28
N TYR A 88 -5.24 -4.88 -17.10
CA TYR A 88 -3.86 -4.55 -16.74
C TYR A 88 -3.42 -5.24 -15.45
N THR A 89 -3.92 -6.44 -15.17
CA THR A 89 -3.63 -7.20 -13.93
C THR A 89 -2.16 -7.58 -13.78
N ASP A 90 -1.41 -7.62 -14.85
CA ASP A 90 0.04 -7.82 -14.87
C ASP A 90 0.85 -6.53 -14.59
N CYS A 91 0.18 -5.38 -14.58
CA CYS A 91 0.75 -4.07 -14.32
C CYS A 91 0.24 -3.46 -13.00
N VAL A 92 -1.06 -3.59 -12.71
CA VAL A 92 -1.63 -3.05 -11.46
C VAL A 92 -1.36 -4.02 -10.32
N PHE A 93 -0.41 -3.63 -9.46
CA PHE A 93 -0.01 -4.40 -8.29
C PHE A 93 -1.09 -4.38 -7.21
N LEU A 94 -1.55 -3.19 -6.85
CA LEU A 94 -2.60 -3.00 -5.86
C LEU A 94 -3.39 -1.71 -6.07
N MET A 95 -4.62 -1.69 -5.54
CA MET A 95 -5.43 -0.49 -5.42
C MET A 95 -5.50 -0.06 -3.95
N GLN A 96 -5.17 1.21 -3.69
CA GLN A 96 -5.23 1.80 -2.35
C GLN A 96 -6.54 2.53 -2.10
N GLY A 97 -7.12 2.26 -0.92
CA GLY A 97 -8.33 2.91 -0.46
C GLY A 97 -9.60 2.45 -1.17
N ILE A 98 -10.66 3.18 -0.90
CA ILE A 98 -12.02 2.93 -1.40
C ILE A 98 -12.58 4.18 -2.11
N PHE A 99 -11.69 4.94 -2.77
CA PHE A 99 -11.96 6.17 -3.54
C PHE A 99 -12.23 7.40 -2.68
N VAL A 100 -12.56 7.26 -1.40
CA VAL A 100 -13.02 8.34 -0.54
C VAL A 100 -11.98 8.80 0.47
N GLY A 101 -12.21 9.98 1.00
CA GLY A 101 -11.35 10.66 1.97
C GLY A 101 -10.40 11.67 1.34
N ASN A 102 -9.84 12.53 2.18
CA ASN A 102 -8.82 13.48 1.74
C ASN A 102 -7.70 12.73 1.02
N CYS A 103 -7.35 13.16 -0.16
CA CYS A 103 -6.35 12.52 -1.02
C CYS A 103 -6.60 11.01 -1.26
N GLY A 104 -7.82 10.52 -1.08
CA GLY A 104 -8.16 9.09 -1.20
C GLY A 104 -7.71 8.23 -0.02
N GLU A 105 -7.33 8.82 1.11
CA GLU A 105 -6.71 8.15 2.25
C GLU A 105 -7.69 7.64 3.31
N MET A 106 -8.97 7.50 2.99
CA MET A 106 -9.96 6.95 3.90
C MET A 106 -10.06 7.75 5.22
N ASN A 107 -10.07 9.06 5.13
CA ASN A 107 -10.26 9.98 6.25
C ASN A 107 -11.08 11.20 5.82
N ASN A 108 -11.73 11.88 6.78
CA ASN A 108 -12.52 13.10 6.50
C ASN A 108 -13.48 12.96 5.31
N SER A 109 -14.29 11.91 5.31
CA SER A 109 -15.28 11.61 4.27
C SER A 109 -16.65 11.38 4.88
N HIS A 110 -17.71 11.57 4.08
CA HIS A 110 -19.08 11.20 4.47
C HIS A 110 -19.27 9.68 4.55
N TYR A 111 -18.39 8.89 3.93
CA TYR A 111 -18.51 7.44 3.74
C TYR A 111 -17.53 6.64 4.60
N MET A 112 -17.19 7.18 5.80
CA MET A 112 -16.28 6.52 6.74
C MET A 112 -16.99 5.71 7.84
N SER A 113 -18.31 5.50 7.74
CA SER A 113 -18.99 4.54 8.60
C SER A 113 -18.48 3.12 8.36
N ASP A 114 -18.55 2.24 9.37
CA ASP A 114 -18.16 0.84 9.22
C ASP A 114 -18.96 0.15 8.09
N GLU A 115 -20.24 0.50 7.95
CA GLU A 115 -21.14 -0.02 6.91
C GLU A 115 -20.72 0.45 5.51
N ASP A 116 -20.47 1.75 5.32
CA ASP A 116 -20.05 2.29 4.03
C ASP A 116 -18.68 1.75 3.61
N CYS A 117 -17.70 1.75 4.53
CA CYS A 117 -16.37 1.18 4.25
C CYS A 117 -16.46 -0.29 3.84
N THR A 118 -17.32 -1.06 4.53
CA THR A 118 -17.54 -2.47 4.20
C THR A 118 -18.19 -2.62 2.84
N THR A 119 -19.24 -1.86 2.56
CA THR A 119 -19.95 -1.89 1.27
C THR A 119 -19.01 -1.54 0.12
N LEU A 120 -18.27 -0.43 0.23
CA LEU A 120 -17.35 0.02 -0.82
C LEU A 120 -16.21 -0.99 -1.06
N MET A 121 -15.60 -1.52 0.00
CA MET A 121 -14.48 -2.46 -0.16
C MET A 121 -14.95 -3.82 -0.71
N HIS A 122 -16.10 -4.33 -0.27
CA HIS A 122 -16.64 -5.58 -0.80
C HIS A 122 -17.02 -5.43 -2.28
N HIS A 123 -17.66 -4.31 -2.66
CA HIS A 123 -17.98 -4.04 -4.05
C HIS A 123 -16.70 -3.92 -4.91
N LEU A 124 -15.70 -3.17 -4.43
CA LEU A 124 -14.41 -3.05 -5.14
C LEU A 124 -13.75 -4.43 -5.34
N ALA A 125 -13.83 -5.30 -4.33
CA ALA A 125 -13.29 -6.66 -4.42
C ALA A 125 -14.07 -7.56 -5.40
N GLU A 126 -15.38 -7.36 -5.53
CA GLU A 126 -16.25 -8.09 -6.45
C GLU A 126 -15.98 -7.72 -7.92
N VAL A 127 -15.78 -6.41 -8.20
CA VAL A 127 -15.63 -5.93 -9.57
C VAL A 127 -14.19 -5.99 -10.09
N THR A 128 -13.18 -6.08 -9.18
CA THR A 128 -11.78 -6.17 -9.57
C THR A 128 -11.28 -7.61 -9.65
N ASP A 129 -10.40 -7.87 -10.60
CA ASP A 129 -9.77 -9.18 -10.76
C ASP A 129 -9.12 -9.66 -9.46
N PRO A 130 -9.31 -10.92 -9.03
CA PRO A 130 -8.79 -11.45 -7.78
C PRO A 130 -7.26 -11.49 -7.67
N SER A 131 -6.52 -11.30 -8.75
CA SER A 131 -5.07 -11.18 -8.74
C SER A 131 -4.56 -9.78 -8.34
N VAL A 132 -5.42 -8.76 -8.37
CA VAL A 132 -5.10 -7.39 -7.95
C VAL A 132 -5.28 -7.28 -6.43
N PHE A 133 -4.24 -6.87 -5.72
CA PHE A 133 -4.36 -6.60 -4.29
C PHE A 133 -5.17 -5.32 -4.02
N LEU A 134 -5.79 -5.28 -2.86
CA LEU A 134 -6.50 -4.11 -2.33
C LEU A 134 -5.85 -3.70 -1.01
N SER A 135 -5.99 -2.45 -0.60
CA SER A 135 -5.49 -2.04 0.70
C SER A 135 -6.33 -0.96 1.36
N VAL A 136 -6.33 -0.97 2.68
CA VAL A 136 -6.98 0.02 3.53
C VAL A 136 -5.97 0.74 4.40
N ARG A 137 -6.35 1.93 4.86
CA ARG A 137 -5.47 2.86 5.57
C ARG A 137 -5.01 2.32 6.93
N THR A 138 -5.84 1.56 7.64
CA THR A 138 -5.55 1.13 9.01
C THR A 138 -5.86 -0.35 9.25
N PRO A 139 -5.11 -1.02 10.17
CA PRO A 139 -5.43 -2.38 10.59
C PRO A 139 -6.85 -2.53 11.15
N VAL A 140 -7.36 -1.52 11.84
CA VAL A 140 -8.72 -1.51 12.40
C VAL A 140 -9.76 -1.52 11.29
N GLN A 141 -9.58 -0.70 10.23
CA GLN A 141 -10.50 -0.72 9.07
C GLN A 141 -10.53 -2.10 8.42
N ARG A 142 -9.37 -2.75 8.24
CA ARG A 142 -9.33 -4.11 7.70
C ARG A 142 -10.13 -5.09 8.55
N ARG A 143 -9.92 -5.09 9.87
CA ARG A 143 -10.63 -5.99 10.79
C ARG A 143 -12.14 -5.76 10.79
N LYS A 144 -12.58 -4.51 10.69
CA LYS A 144 -14.01 -4.16 10.60
C LYS A 144 -14.64 -4.59 9.28
N ILE A 145 -13.99 -4.32 8.17
CA ILE A 145 -14.47 -4.69 6.82
C ILE A 145 -14.63 -6.21 6.69
N LEU A 146 -13.69 -6.98 7.25
CA LEU A 146 -13.74 -8.44 7.22
C LEU A 146 -14.57 -9.04 8.37
N ASP A 147 -15.01 -8.23 9.31
CA ASP A 147 -15.60 -8.67 10.59
C ASP A 147 -14.75 -9.78 11.26
N SER A 148 -13.44 -9.66 11.16
CA SER A 148 -12.48 -10.69 11.60
C SER A 148 -11.10 -10.09 11.87
N SER A 149 -10.42 -10.67 12.87
CA SER A 149 -8.98 -10.46 13.12
C SER A 149 -8.10 -11.56 12.53
N GLU A 150 -8.67 -12.50 11.79
CA GLU A 150 -7.91 -13.57 11.17
C GLU A 150 -6.99 -13.06 10.06
N ARG A 151 -5.90 -13.78 9.87
CA ARG A 151 -4.89 -13.52 8.84
C ARG A 151 -4.88 -14.68 7.85
N PRO A 152 -4.53 -14.43 6.58
CA PRO A 152 -4.28 -15.51 5.66
C PRO A 152 -3.20 -16.45 6.20
N THR A 153 -3.26 -17.69 5.77
CA THR A 153 -2.22 -18.71 6.03
C THR A 153 -1.55 -19.09 4.72
N LYS A 154 -0.55 -19.96 4.76
CA LYS A 154 0.10 -20.47 3.54
C LYS A 154 -0.88 -21.19 2.60
N GLU A 155 -1.92 -21.79 3.17
CA GLU A 155 -2.93 -22.52 2.43
C GLU A 155 -3.98 -21.61 1.79
N THR A 156 -4.24 -20.43 2.39
CA THR A 156 -5.25 -19.47 1.93
C THR A 156 -4.64 -18.25 1.23
N ALA A 157 -3.31 -18.07 1.31
CA ALA A 157 -2.64 -17.01 0.58
C ALA A 157 -2.91 -17.16 -0.93
N PHE A 158 -3.25 -16.06 -1.58
CA PHE A 158 -3.55 -16.01 -3.03
C PHE A 158 -4.77 -16.84 -3.49
N ASP A 159 -5.69 -17.17 -2.58
CA ASP A 159 -6.93 -17.88 -2.95
C ASP A 159 -7.98 -16.98 -3.63
N GLY A 160 -7.70 -15.69 -3.77
CA GLY A 160 -8.56 -14.69 -4.39
C GLY A 160 -9.65 -14.13 -3.48
N SER A 161 -9.78 -14.63 -2.25
CA SER A 161 -10.71 -14.07 -1.27
C SER A 161 -10.31 -12.65 -0.86
N LEU A 162 -11.27 -11.85 -0.40
CA LEU A 162 -10.95 -10.51 0.10
C LEU A 162 -9.92 -10.57 1.24
N SER A 163 -10.00 -11.56 2.12
CA SER A 163 -9.04 -11.73 3.23
C SER A 163 -7.59 -11.92 2.73
N SER A 164 -7.39 -12.66 1.64
CA SER A 164 -6.07 -12.90 1.06
C SER A 164 -5.56 -11.77 0.16
N ARG A 165 -6.42 -10.82 -0.22
CA ARG A 165 -6.11 -9.69 -1.09
C ARG A 165 -5.95 -8.37 -0.34
N LEU A 166 -6.57 -8.24 0.84
CA LEU A 166 -6.69 -6.97 1.57
C LEU A 166 -5.47 -6.70 2.42
N GLY A 167 -4.55 -5.91 1.89
CA GLY A 167 -3.38 -5.39 2.57
C GLY A 167 -3.62 -4.05 3.27
N LEU A 168 -2.52 -3.38 3.57
CA LEU A 168 -2.52 -2.11 4.30
C LEU A 168 -1.72 -1.05 3.54
N PHE A 169 -2.06 0.22 3.79
CA PHE A 169 -1.18 1.34 3.49
C PHE A 169 -1.18 2.32 4.66
N ASN A 170 -0.02 2.87 5.01
CA ASN A 170 0.16 3.70 6.18
C ASN A 170 0.87 5.01 5.79
N ASP A 171 0.07 6.05 5.53
CA ASP A 171 0.61 7.36 5.14
C ASP A 171 0.98 8.25 6.36
N GLY A 172 1.11 7.66 7.53
CA GLY A 172 1.60 8.26 8.77
C GLY A 172 2.70 7.45 9.44
N MET A 173 3.37 6.58 8.68
CA MET A 173 4.32 5.58 9.19
C MET A 173 5.47 6.23 9.95
N LEU A 174 5.72 5.72 11.16
CA LEU A 174 6.80 6.18 12.06
C LEU A 174 6.74 7.66 12.44
N GLY A 175 5.64 8.37 12.13
CA GLY A 175 5.51 9.80 12.41
C GLY A 175 5.25 10.13 13.88
N THR A 176 4.52 9.26 14.57
CA THR A 176 4.23 9.35 16.01
C THR A 176 4.09 7.95 16.60
N ALA A 177 3.88 7.84 17.91
CA ALA A 177 3.70 6.56 18.57
C ALA A 177 2.50 5.74 18.02
N ASN A 178 1.46 6.40 17.50
CA ASN A 178 0.30 5.76 16.86
C ASN A 178 0.31 5.89 15.33
N ASP A 179 1.47 6.14 14.72
CA ASP A 179 1.66 6.36 13.28
C ASP A 179 0.66 7.38 12.73
N THR A 180 0.63 8.55 13.36
CA THR A 180 -0.21 9.71 12.97
C THR A 180 -1.71 9.33 12.87
N GLY A 181 -2.17 8.48 13.80
CA GLY A 181 -3.56 8.04 13.90
C GLY A 181 -3.85 6.69 13.22
N THR A 182 -2.92 6.08 12.54
CA THR A 182 -3.10 4.77 11.87
C THR A 182 -3.53 3.68 12.87
N TYR A 183 -3.02 3.69 14.09
CA TYR A 183 -3.39 2.71 15.12
C TYR A 183 -4.57 3.14 16.00
N GLY A 184 -5.12 4.32 15.77
CA GLY A 184 -6.32 4.79 16.46
C GLY A 184 -6.04 5.56 17.75
N ASP A 185 -7.02 5.56 18.65
CA ASP A 185 -7.03 6.34 19.89
C ASP A 185 -6.90 5.42 21.11
N THR A 186 -6.05 5.81 22.07
CA THR A 186 -5.90 5.13 23.37
C THR A 186 -7.17 5.12 24.21
N ALA A 187 -8.13 6.01 23.91
CA ALA A 187 -9.43 6.09 24.58
C ALA A 187 -10.52 5.21 23.94
N ALA A 188 -10.23 4.48 22.87
CA ALA A 188 -11.20 3.63 22.21
C ALA A 188 -11.69 2.49 23.13
N SER A 189 -12.89 1.96 22.87
CA SER A 189 -13.49 0.93 23.72
C SER A 189 -12.80 -0.43 23.56
N ALA A 190 -12.89 -1.24 24.62
CA ALA A 190 -12.26 -2.56 24.71
C ALA A 190 -13.02 -3.65 23.93
N ASP A 191 -13.26 -3.43 22.64
CA ASP A 191 -13.79 -4.46 21.75
C ASP A 191 -12.65 -5.08 20.92
N THR A 192 -12.76 -6.30 20.46
CA THR A 192 -11.68 -7.14 19.92
C THR A 192 -10.81 -6.45 18.85
N TYR A 193 -11.41 -5.62 17.99
CA TYR A 193 -10.72 -4.81 17.01
C TYR A 193 -11.20 -3.34 17.01
N ARG A 194 -11.80 -2.93 18.12
CA ARG A 194 -12.25 -1.56 18.43
C ARG A 194 -11.65 -1.06 19.73
N SER A 195 -10.69 -1.82 20.28
CA SER A 195 -10.00 -1.48 21.52
C SER A 195 -9.11 -0.26 21.35
N ALA A 196 -8.72 0.32 22.47
CA ALA A 196 -7.59 1.22 22.52
C ALA A 196 -6.37 0.58 21.85
N TRP A 197 -5.65 1.33 21.03
CA TRP A 197 -4.48 0.82 20.36
C TRP A 197 -3.34 0.56 21.35
N VAL A 198 -2.60 -0.50 21.08
CA VAL A 198 -1.28 -0.74 21.66
C VAL A 198 -0.33 -0.97 20.49
N ARG A 199 0.69 -0.13 20.32
CA ARG A 199 1.61 -0.21 19.17
C ARG A 199 2.17 -1.62 18.99
N GLU A 200 2.60 -2.25 20.06
CA GLU A 200 3.19 -3.59 20.04
C GLU A 200 2.21 -4.64 19.49
N ASP A 201 0.94 -4.55 19.85
CA ASP A 201 -0.10 -5.46 19.37
C ASP A 201 -0.38 -5.23 17.87
N GLU A 202 -0.41 -3.97 17.42
CA GLU A 202 -0.59 -3.64 16.00
C GLU A 202 0.60 -4.05 15.14
N LEU A 203 1.82 -3.88 15.63
CA LEU A 203 3.01 -4.37 14.95
C LEU A 203 3.03 -5.90 14.89
N SER A 204 2.61 -6.59 15.95
CA SER A 204 2.49 -8.05 15.97
C SER A 204 1.41 -8.55 15.01
N PHE A 205 0.27 -7.87 14.94
CA PHE A 205 -0.77 -8.18 13.96
C PHE A 205 -0.27 -8.02 12.53
N GLN A 206 0.42 -6.92 12.22
CA GLN A 206 0.99 -6.67 10.90
C GLN A 206 2.10 -7.68 10.56
N ASN A 207 2.92 -8.07 11.53
CA ASN A 207 3.97 -9.06 11.34
C ASN A 207 3.43 -10.41 10.85
N GLU A 208 2.27 -10.84 11.35
CA GLU A 208 1.63 -12.06 10.89
C GLU A 208 0.88 -11.87 9.56
N LEU A 209 0.14 -10.76 9.43
CA LEU A 209 -0.67 -10.46 8.26
C LEU A 209 0.18 -10.22 7.01
N CYS A 210 1.18 -9.36 7.13
CA CYS A 210 1.90 -8.85 5.97
C CYS A 210 2.98 -9.81 5.45
N ASN A 211 3.01 -11.05 5.93
CA ASN A 211 3.65 -12.18 5.23
C ASN A 211 2.86 -12.62 3.99
N PHE A 212 1.63 -12.16 3.80
CA PHE A 212 0.72 -12.66 2.77
C PHE A 212 0.06 -11.56 1.95
N VAL A 213 0.06 -10.33 2.44
CA VAL A 213 -0.55 -9.18 1.78
C VAL A 213 0.38 -7.97 1.78
N PRO A 214 0.32 -7.10 0.77
CA PRO A 214 1.16 -5.90 0.72
C PRO A 214 0.93 -4.96 1.90
N ASN A 215 2.01 -4.33 2.34
CA ASN A 215 2.00 -3.22 3.28
C ASN A 215 2.99 -2.15 2.82
N GLY A 216 2.62 -0.90 2.89
CA GLY A 216 3.49 0.22 2.50
C GLY A 216 2.88 1.55 2.87
N GLY A 217 3.24 2.60 2.19
CA GLY A 217 2.77 3.96 2.45
C GLY A 217 3.90 4.98 2.46
N GLU A 218 3.86 5.90 3.41
CA GLU A 218 4.87 6.95 3.53
C GLU A 218 5.25 7.24 4.98
N VAL A 219 6.54 7.57 5.17
CA VAL A 219 7.04 8.03 6.47
C VAL A 219 6.77 9.51 6.64
N THR A 220 6.61 9.98 7.88
CA THR A 220 6.30 11.38 8.13
C THR A 220 6.90 11.87 9.45
N LEU A 221 7.05 13.19 9.59
CA LEU A 221 7.41 13.89 10.84
C LEU A 221 8.71 13.37 11.45
N ASP A 222 9.85 14.00 11.16
CA ASP A 222 11.14 13.63 11.74
C ASP A 222 11.07 13.59 13.29
N ASN A 223 11.37 12.41 13.84
CA ASN A 223 11.34 12.13 15.28
C ASN A 223 12.17 10.86 15.59
N PRO A 224 12.40 10.50 16.88
CA PRO A 224 13.20 9.32 17.21
C PRO A 224 12.65 7.96 16.74
N LEU A 225 11.34 7.82 16.45
CA LEU A 225 10.78 6.56 15.96
C LEU A 225 11.23 6.25 14.54
N ASN A 226 11.57 7.27 13.74
CA ASN A 226 12.14 7.08 12.41
C ASN A 226 13.66 7.28 12.36
N ASP A 227 14.38 7.22 13.49
CA ASP A 227 15.83 7.02 13.48
C ASP A 227 16.17 5.67 12.86
N LEU A 228 17.25 5.58 12.09
CA LEU A 228 17.54 4.46 11.22
C LEU A 228 17.38 3.08 11.89
N ALA A 229 17.86 2.93 13.13
CA ALA A 229 17.80 1.64 13.82
C ALA A 229 16.35 1.23 14.16
N HIS A 230 15.53 2.17 14.64
CA HIS A 230 14.10 1.95 14.91
C HIS A 230 13.33 1.73 13.60
N ALA A 231 13.59 2.54 12.58
CA ALA A 231 12.95 2.42 11.28
C ALA A 231 13.18 1.02 10.68
N ILE A 232 14.41 0.54 10.64
CA ILE A 232 14.72 -0.81 10.13
C ILE A 232 13.95 -1.89 10.92
N GLN A 233 13.92 -1.78 12.25
CA GLN A 233 13.23 -2.74 13.09
C GLN A 233 11.72 -2.78 12.82
N ASP A 234 11.06 -1.62 12.79
CA ASP A 234 9.61 -1.53 12.62
C ASP A 234 9.20 -1.86 11.18
N LEU A 235 9.92 -1.35 10.17
CA LEU A 235 9.67 -1.66 8.76
C LEU A 235 9.80 -3.16 8.48
N SER A 236 10.80 -3.82 9.08
CA SER A 236 10.97 -5.26 8.98
C SER A 236 9.84 -6.02 9.66
N ARG A 237 9.40 -5.60 10.86
CA ARG A 237 8.26 -6.23 11.56
C ARG A 237 6.94 -6.08 10.80
N MET A 238 6.75 -4.96 10.15
CA MET A 238 5.56 -4.67 9.34
C MET A 238 5.61 -5.31 7.95
N HIS A 239 6.72 -5.96 7.58
CA HIS A 239 6.93 -6.53 6.24
C HIS A 239 6.66 -5.51 5.12
N VAL A 240 7.27 -4.32 5.23
CA VAL A 240 6.99 -3.23 4.29
C VAL A 240 7.49 -3.57 2.89
N SER A 241 6.59 -3.52 1.93
CA SER A 241 6.85 -3.88 0.53
C SER A 241 7.23 -2.69 -0.33
N TYR A 242 6.73 -1.49 0.00
CA TYR A 242 6.98 -0.26 -0.74
C TYR A 242 6.87 0.96 0.17
N LEU A 243 7.58 2.03 -0.18
CA LEU A 243 7.50 3.33 0.48
C LEU A 243 7.55 4.46 -0.56
N ASN A 244 6.90 5.58 -0.24
CA ASN A 244 7.02 6.81 -1.01
C ASN A 244 8.46 7.33 -0.95
N SER A 245 9.11 7.45 -2.10
CA SER A 245 10.51 7.90 -2.21
C SER A 245 10.70 9.42 -2.13
N GLU A 246 9.62 10.19 -2.02
CA GLU A 246 9.64 11.65 -2.01
C GLU A 246 9.09 12.25 -0.70
N HIS A 247 8.43 11.46 0.13
CA HIS A 247 7.83 11.91 1.39
C HIS A 247 8.24 11.02 2.58
N ASP A 248 8.56 11.58 3.74
CA ASP A 248 8.81 12.99 4.12
C ASP A 248 10.28 13.35 3.84
N PRO A 249 10.59 14.47 3.17
CA PRO A 249 11.98 14.83 2.86
C PRO A 249 12.91 14.89 4.07
N ALA A 250 12.44 15.35 5.23
CA ALA A 250 13.27 15.44 6.43
C ALA A 250 13.67 14.04 6.93
N VAL A 251 12.75 13.07 6.91
CA VAL A 251 13.02 11.69 7.31
C VAL A 251 13.92 11.00 6.28
N LEU A 252 13.62 11.15 4.99
CA LEU A 252 14.43 10.56 3.91
C LEU A 252 15.87 11.10 3.91
N ASP A 253 16.06 12.40 4.12
CA ASP A 253 17.38 13.02 4.19
C ASP A 253 18.13 12.59 5.46
N LYS A 254 17.45 12.40 6.58
CA LYS A 254 18.04 11.78 7.79
C LYS A 254 18.57 10.37 7.49
N TRP A 255 17.81 9.54 6.77
CA TRP A 255 18.26 8.20 6.38
C TRP A 255 19.40 8.23 5.36
N LYS A 256 19.41 9.18 4.41
CA LYS A 256 20.53 9.36 3.47
C LYS A 256 21.81 9.76 4.20
N ALA A 257 21.70 10.55 5.27
CA ALA A 257 22.85 10.98 6.08
C ALA A 257 23.35 9.92 7.08
N ALA A 258 22.48 8.97 7.50
CA ALA A 258 22.85 7.90 8.41
C ALA A 258 23.52 6.73 7.67
N ALA A 259 24.51 6.08 8.29
CA ALA A 259 25.13 4.89 7.73
C ALA A 259 24.63 3.63 8.45
N TYR A 260 24.25 2.61 7.69
CA TYR A 260 24.00 1.26 8.23
C TYR A 260 25.31 0.64 8.71
N LYS A 261 25.34 0.17 9.96
CA LYS A 261 26.55 -0.31 10.63
C LYS A 261 26.34 -1.73 11.14
N ASP A 262 26.73 -2.69 10.32
CA ASP A 262 26.87 -4.09 10.70
C ASP A 262 28.05 -4.69 9.94
N LYS A 263 29.16 -4.91 10.62
CA LYS A 263 30.41 -5.42 10.02
C LYS A 263 30.29 -6.81 9.42
N ALA A 264 29.29 -7.59 9.83
CA ALA A 264 29.04 -8.92 9.29
C ALA A 264 28.19 -8.89 8.03
N SER A 265 27.50 -7.78 7.77
CA SER A 265 26.61 -7.60 6.63
C SER A 265 27.35 -7.11 5.38
N VAL A 266 26.97 -7.65 4.23
CA VAL A 266 27.41 -7.15 2.91
C VAL A 266 26.89 -5.73 2.61
N PHE A 267 25.89 -5.28 3.35
CA PHE A 267 25.30 -3.95 3.25
C PHE A 267 25.96 -2.91 4.17
N ASN A 268 26.99 -3.32 4.95
CA ASN A 268 27.68 -2.43 5.87
C ASN A 268 28.26 -1.21 5.17
N GLY A 269 27.93 -0.02 5.66
CA GLY A 269 28.39 1.25 5.12
C GLY A 269 27.47 1.88 4.08
N LEU A 270 26.39 1.21 3.66
CA LEU A 270 25.34 1.87 2.87
C LEU A 270 24.71 3.01 3.67
N SER A 271 24.16 4.01 2.95
CA SER A 271 23.24 4.95 3.59
C SER A 271 22.02 4.20 4.13
N GLY A 272 21.39 4.73 5.16
CA GLY A 272 20.15 4.14 5.68
C GLY A 272 19.05 4.11 4.62
N TYR A 273 18.99 5.13 3.76
CA TYR A 273 18.07 5.17 2.62
C TYR A 273 18.31 4.02 1.64
N ASP A 274 19.56 3.84 1.18
CA ASP A 274 19.91 2.73 0.26
C ASP A 274 19.68 1.36 0.90
N TYR A 275 19.92 1.24 2.22
CA TYR A 275 19.65 0.01 2.94
C TYR A 275 18.16 -0.31 2.93
N ILE A 276 17.31 0.64 3.35
CA ILE A 276 15.85 0.46 3.40
C ILE A 276 15.33 0.18 2.00
N GLU A 277 15.67 0.99 0.99
CA GLU A 277 15.25 0.80 -0.41
C GLU A 277 15.53 -0.63 -0.90
N ARG A 278 16.72 -1.16 -0.59
CA ARG A 278 17.13 -2.51 -1.01
C ARG A 278 16.42 -3.63 -0.25
N HIS A 279 15.76 -3.33 0.89
CA HIS A 279 15.09 -4.32 1.70
C HIS A 279 13.56 -4.23 1.62
N LEU A 280 13.00 -3.24 0.93
CA LEU A 280 11.56 -3.20 0.66
C LEU A 280 11.15 -4.42 -0.16
N GLY A 281 10.08 -5.10 0.30
CA GLY A 281 9.60 -6.33 -0.31
C GLY A 281 10.62 -7.46 -0.26
N TYR A 282 10.68 -8.27 -1.32
CA TYR A 282 11.61 -9.39 -1.44
C TYR A 282 12.99 -8.93 -1.91
N ARG A 283 14.02 -9.42 -1.20
CA ARG A 283 15.42 -9.27 -1.60
C ARG A 283 16.14 -10.60 -1.50
N TYR A 284 16.26 -11.30 -2.61
CA TYR A 284 16.97 -12.58 -2.64
C TYR A 284 18.47 -12.36 -2.83
N VAL A 285 19.27 -13.01 -2.00
CA VAL A 285 20.73 -13.09 -2.14
C VAL A 285 21.15 -14.54 -2.31
N ILE A 286 22.16 -14.77 -3.16
CA ILE A 286 22.77 -16.08 -3.32
C ILE A 286 23.77 -16.26 -2.19
N GLN A 287 23.50 -17.23 -1.32
CA GLN A 287 24.37 -17.57 -0.20
C GLN A 287 25.44 -18.58 -0.59
N ASP A 288 25.09 -19.51 -1.47
CA ASP A 288 25.99 -20.56 -1.90
C ASP A 288 25.59 -21.12 -3.26
N THR A 289 26.57 -21.64 -3.99
CA THR A 289 26.37 -22.36 -5.24
C THR A 289 27.22 -23.60 -5.29
N ALA A 290 26.67 -24.72 -5.69
CA ALA A 290 27.40 -25.97 -5.92
C ALA A 290 27.11 -26.53 -7.30
N LEU A 291 28.13 -27.05 -7.97
CA LEU A 291 28.00 -27.73 -9.25
C LEU A 291 28.51 -29.18 -9.06
N ASP A 292 27.62 -30.13 -9.26
CA ASP A 292 27.94 -31.53 -9.40
C ASP A 292 27.94 -31.92 -10.89
N SER A 293 28.35 -33.14 -11.22
CA SER A 293 28.47 -33.59 -12.61
C SER A 293 27.19 -33.47 -13.46
N SER A 294 26.05 -33.41 -12.81
CA SER A 294 24.71 -33.29 -13.45
C SER A 294 23.82 -32.18 -12.88
N ASP A 295 24.12 -31.63 -11.72
CA ASP A 295 23.20 -30.73 -11.01
C ASP A 295 23.88 -29.44 -10.61
N PHE A 296 23.14 -28.32 -10.82
CA PHE A 296 23.53 -27.01 -10.31
C PHE A 296 22.59 -26.63 -9.16
N GLN A 297 23.15 -26.44 -7.99
CA GLN A 297 22.43 -26.08 -6.77
C GLN A 297 22.70 -24.61 -6.40
N ILE A 298 21.66 -23.89 -6.05
CA ILE A 298 21.72 -22.52 -5.57
C ILE A 298 20.99 -22.45 -4.23
N ARG A 299 21.65 -21.92 -3.20
CA ARG A 299 21.01 -21.55 -1.95
C ARG A 299 20.69 -20.07 -1.95
N LEU A 300 19.40 -19.76 -1.91
CA LEU A 300 18.88 -18.39 -1.83
C LEU A 300 18.42 -18.10 -0.41
N GLU A 301 18.60 -16.88 0.02
CA GLU A 301 18.01 -16.31 1.24
C GLU A 301 17.27 -15.04 0.86
N ASN A 302 16.04 -14.89 1.39
CA ASN A 302 15.33 -13.61 1.33
C ASN A 302 15.78 -12.78 2.54
N VAL A 303 16.45 -11.67 2.28
CA VAL A 303 16.91 -10.71 3.29
C VAL A 303 16.07 -9.43 3.28
N GLY A 304 15.04 -9.36 2.45
CA GLY A 304 14.09 -8.25 2.41
C GLY A 304 13.16 -8.23 3.62
N PHE A 305 12.40 -7.15 3.74
CA PHE A 305 11.44 -6.98 4.84
C PHE A 305 10.18 -7.84 4.69
N PHE A 306 9.87 -8.27 3.48
CA PHE A 306 8.67 -9.08 3.17
C PHE A 306 8.96 -10.58 3.25
#